data_499e76674d22ec325dc4afe9ab37d44d
#
_entry.id   499e76674d22ec325dc4afe9ab37d44d
#
_cell.length_a   1.000
_cell.length_b   1.000
_cell.length_c   1.000
_cell.angle_alpha   90.00
_cell.angle_beta   90.00
_cell.angle_gamma   90.00
#
_symmetry.space_group_name_H-M   'P 1'
#
loop_
_entity.id
_entity.type
_entity.pdbx_description
1 polymer ?
#
loop_
_entity_poly.entity_id
_entity_poly.type
_entity_poly.pdbx_seq_one_letter_code
_entity_poly.pdbx_strand_id
1 'polypeptide(L)'
;MVRKNFTCLGVQFDQDQGSVVAQDRSMVFYVNHIGWWDPIVAMLLRKKYYSNHIFYAPIDSKALEAYGVFRKMGFYGLELESYAGASDFLRTSREILKDPRSSIWITPEGDFADCREHDRPFMPGLAHLAATSPNTTFVPLALEYPFWEEAKPMIAARFGKPMCFPKGTSKSECAQHVFESLRTTQKELARSVMRREFSEFEFLLPPRAQRQSWYDTLRASKAWFKGRAFDPSHGSVTRRKDRSEPPHTQ
;
A
#
# COMPACT_ATOMS: atom_id res chain seq x y z
N MET A 1 -17.11 -4.82 -1.54
CA MET A 1 -16.23 -5.89 -1.03
C MET A 1 -15.30 -5.36 0.06
N VAL A 2 -14.43 -4.36 -0.16
CA VAL A 2 -13.48 -3.83 0.84
C VAL A 2 -14.17 -3.37 2.13
N ARG A 3 -15.23 -2.57 2.05
CA ARG A 3 -15.99 -2.11 3.23
C ARG A 3 -16.60 -3.20 4.12
N LYS A 4 -16.66 -4.46 3.66
CA LYS A 4 -17.11 -5.58 4.50
C LYS A 4 -15.98 -6.13 5.38
N ASN A 5 -14.74 -5.96 4.96
CA ASN A 5 -13.56 -6.58 5.59
C ASN A 5 -12.65 -5.57 6.30
N PHE A 6 -12.79 -4.28 6.00
CA PHE A 6 -11.96 -3.21 6.57
C PHE A 6 -12.81 -2.11 7.18
N THR A 7 -12.26 -1.46 8.20
CA THR A 7 -12.89 -0.32 8.88
C THR A 7 -12.78 0.94 8.06
N CYS A 8 -11.60 1.21 7.52
CA CYS A 8 -11.30 2.38 6.70
C CYS A 8 -10.11 2.12 5.76
N LEU A 9 -9.88 3.05 4.84
CA LEU A 9 -8.67 3.14 4.03
C LEU A 9 -8.14 4.56 4.15
N GLY A 10 -6.98 4.71 4.79
CA GLY A 10 -6.25 5.96 4.91
C GLY A 10 -4.99 5.95 4.04
N VAL A 11 -4.70 7.09 3.43
CA VAL A 11 -3.56 7.26 2.53
C VAL A 11 -2.73 8.45 2.99
N GLN A 12 -1.42 8.27 3.04
CA GLN A 12 -0.43 9.32 3.25
C GLN A 12 0.40 9.52 1.99
N PHE A 13 0.88 10.73 1.83
CA PHE A 13 1.87 11.09 0.80
C PHE A 13 3.11 11.65 1.50
N ASP A 14 4.27 11.48 0.88
CA ASP A 14 5.48 12.18 1.31
C ASP A 14 5.25 13.70 1.24
N GLN A 15 5.71 14.44 2.27
CA GLN A 15 5.40 15.87 2.45
C GLN A 15 5.88 16.76 1.30
N ASP A 16 6.91 16.33 0.56
CA ASP A 16 7.39 17.06 -0.63
C ASP A 16 6.48 16.88 -1.86
N GLN A 17 5.40 16.11 -1.75
CA GLN A 17 4.45 15.89 -2.82
C GLN A 17 3.15 16.67 -2.59
N GLY A 18 3.23 17.98 -2.75
CA GLY A 18 2.04 18.75 -3.09
C GLY A 18 1.45 18.17 -4.37
N SER A 19 0.33 17.44 -4.23
CA SER A 19 -0.54 16.94 -5.30
C SER A 19 0.15 16.37 -6.55
N VAL A 20 0.03 15.03 -6.65
CA VAL A 20 0.06 14.31 -7.94
C VAL A 20 1.36 14.50 -8.74
N VAL A 21 2.25 13.53 -8.59
CA VAL A 21 3.36 13.30 -9.54
C VAL A 21 2.89 13.64 -10.95
N ALA A 22 3.69 14.41 -11.70
CA ALA A 22 3.39 14.75 -13.08
C ALA A 22 2.92 13.50 -13.85
N GLN A 23 1.64 13.47 -14.22
CA GLN A 23 0.99 12.30 -14.83
C GLN A 23 1.20 12.23 -16.34
N ASP A 24 2.28 12.86 -16.83
CA ASP A 24 2.66 12.93 -18.23
C ASP A 24 3.61 11.80 -18.66
N ARG A 25 3.95 10.90 -17.72
CA ARG A 25 4.89 9.79 -17.92
C ARG A 25 4.29 8.47 -17.45
N SER A 26 4.75 7.38 -18.05
CA SER A 26 4.46 6.05 -17.53
C SER A 26 5.00 5.87 -16.10
N MET A 27 4.33 5.04 -15.31
CA MET A 27 4.63 4.89 -13.89
C MET A 27 4.85 3.43 -13.51
N VAL A 28 5.74 3.20 -12.55
CA VAL A 28 5.88 1.91 -11.87
C VAL A 28 5.67 2.13 -10.37
N PHE A 29 4.61 1.58 -9.84
CA PHE A 29 4.37 1.49 -8.41
C PHE A 29 4.94 0.17 -7.90
N TYR A 30 5.86 0.22 -6.95
CA TYR A 30 6.39 -0.98 -6.33
C TYR A 30 6.01 -1.01 -4.86
N VAL A 31 5.42 -2.14 -4.46
CA VAL A 31 4.60 -2.28 -3.25
C VAL A 31 5.08 -3.46 -2.45
N ASN A 32 5.22 -3.35 -1.12
CA ASN A 32 5.42 -4.52 -0.27
C ASN A 32 4.21 -5.45 -0.35
N HIS A 33 4.45 -6.76 -0.27
CA HIS A 33 3.40 -7.76 -0.51
C HIS A 33 2.98 -8.44 0.79
N ILE A 34 1.98 -7.88 1.46
CA ILE A 34 1.57 -8.31 2.79
C ILE A 34 0.29 -9.14 2.83
N GLY A 35 -0.44 -9.18 1.73
CA GLY A 35 -1.65 -9.95 1.73
C GLY A 35 -2.44 -9.97 0.43
N TRP A 36 -3.41 -10.85 0.42
CA TRP A 36 -4.32 -11.07 -0.71
C TRP A 36 -5.11 -9.83 -1.16
N TRP A 37 -5.18 -8.81 -0.31
CA TRP A 37 -5.92 -7.57 -0.61
C TRP A 37 -5.12 -6.55 -1.41
N ASP A 38 -3.80 -6.71 -1.49
CA ASP A 38 -2.91 -5.71 -2.11
C ASP A 38 -3.30 -5.32 -3.54
N PRO A 39 -3.66 -6.27 -4.45
CA PRO A 39 -4.10 -5.92 -5.79
C PRO A 39 -5.38 -5.08 -5.82
N ILE A 40 -6.31 -5.36 -4.90
CA ILE A 40 -7.57 -4.63 -4.81
C ILE A 40 -7.33 -3.22 -4.27
N VAL A 41 -6.43 -3.09 -3.28
CA VAL A 41 -6.02 -1.79 -2.74
C VAL A 41 -5.31 -0.97 -3.82
N ALA A 42 -4.38 -1.57 -4.57
CA ALA A 42 -3.68 -0.93 -5.69
C ALA A 42 -4.67 -0.37 -6.73
N MET A 43 -5.67 -1.15 -7.14
CA MET A 43 -6.71 -0.69 -8.07
C MET A 43 -7.56 0.47 -7.51
N LEU A 44 -7.88 0.46 -6.21
CA LEU A 44 -8.62 1.55 -5.59
C LEU A 44 -7.78 2.83 -5.55
N LEU A 45 -6.50 2.72 -5.16
CA LEU A 45 -5.56 3.84 -5.13
C LEU A 45 -5.33 4.41 -6.54
N ARG A 46 -5.10 3.54 -7.53
CA ARG A 46 -5.00 3.95 -8.94
C ARG A 46 -6.25 4.69 -9.39
N LYS A 47 -7.44 4.15 -9.13
CA LYS A 47 -8.70 4.77 -9.54
C LYS A 47 -8.88 6.16 -8.94
N LYS A 48 -8.46 6.36 -7.70
CA LYS A 48 -8.62 7.64 -7.00
C LYS A 48 -7.57 8.66 -7.42
N TYR A 49 -6.29 8.30 -7.42
CA TYR A 49 -5.19 9.25 -7.53
C TYR A 49 -4.55 9.28 -8.92
N TYR A 50 -4.67 8.20 -9.68
CA TYR A 50 -4.03 8.02 -10.99
C TYR A 50 -5.05 7.55 -12.05
N SER A 51 -6.24 8.15 -12.04
CA SER A 51 -7.37 7.74 -12.91
C SER A 51 -7.04 7.78 -14.40
N ASN A 52 -6.14 8.66 -14.81
CA ASN A 52 -5.69 8.81 -16.21
C ASN A 52 -4.72 7.71 -16.65
N HIS A 53 -4.19 6.90 -15.72
CA HIS A 53 -3.28 5.81 -16.06
C HIS A 53 -4.05 4.50 -16.19
N ILE A 54 -3.64 3.69 -17.15
CA ILE A 54 -4.13 2.31 -17.35
C ILE A 54 -3.39 1.41 -16.35
N PHE A 55 -4.13 0.59 -15.64
CA PHE A 55 -3.58 -0.35 -14.66
C PHE A 55 -3.03 -1.59 -15.33
N TYR A 56 -1.81 -1.97 -14.96
CA TYR A 56 -1.19 -3.25 -15.29
C TYR A 56 -0.51 -3.82 -14.05
N ALA A 57 -0.53 -5.15 -13.89
CA ALA A 57 0.21 -5.82 -12.83
C ALA A 57 0.67 -7.22 -13.28
N PRO A 58 1.91 -7.62 -13.01
CA PRO A 58 2.34 -9.00 -13.23
C PRO A 58 1.69 -9.92 -12.19
N ILE A 59 1.34 -11.12 -12.62
CA ILE A 59 0.84 -12.21 -11.76
C ILE A 59 1.38 -13.53 -12.28
N ASP A 60 1.52 -14.53 -11.41
CA ASP A 60 1.86 -15.88 -11.82
C ASP A 60 0.96 -16.37 -12.96
N SER A 61 1.55 -16.86 -14.04
CA SER A 61 0.84 -17.37 -15.21
C SER A 61 -0.19 -18.45 -14.85
N LYS A 62 0.12 -19.32 -13.89
CA LYS A 62 -0.81 -20.34 -13.40
C LYS A 62 -2.04 -19.73 -12.73
N ALA A 63 -1.83 -18.67 -11.93
CA ALA A 63 -2.94 -17.93 -11.31
C ALA A 63 -3.78 -17.19 -12.36
N LEU A 64 -3.14 -16.64 -13.40
CA LEU A 64 -3.84 -15.97 -14.50
C LEU A 64 -4.67 -16.93 -15.35
N GLU A 65 -4.22 -18.17 -15.53
CA GLU A 65 -4.96 -19.24 -16.22
C GLU A 65 -6.17 -19.68 -15.39
N ALA A 66 -5.96 -19.91 -14.09
CA ALA A 66 -7.02 -20.31 -13.17
C ALA A 66 -8.14 -19.26 -13.04
N TYR A 67 -7.79 -17.98 -13.12
CA TYR A 67 -8.71 -16.86 -12.92
C TYR A 67 -8.69 -15.88 -14.08
N GLY A 68 -9.25 -16.25 -15.21
CA GLY A 68 -9.25 -15.46 -16.47
C GLY A 68 -9.81 -14.04 -16.35
N VAL A 69 -10.55 -13.73 -15.29
CA VAL A 69 -11.03 -12.37 -14.99
C VAL A 69 -9.88 -11.37 -14.76
N PHE A 70 -8.75 -11.82 -14.26
CA PHE A 70 -7.58 -10.96 -14.02
C PHE A 70 -7.04 -10.33 -15.31
N ARG A 71 -7.12 -11.03 -16.46
CA ARG A 71 -6.74 -10.45 -17.77
C ARG A 71 -7.54 -9.21 -18.10
N LYS A 72 -8.85 -9.22 -17.82
CA LYS A 72 -9.75 -8.07 -18.06
C LYS A 72 -9.47 -6.90 -17.11
N MET A 73 -8.79 -7.17 -16.00
CA MET A 73 -8.42 -6.18 -15.00
C MET A 73 -7.02 -5.57 -15.23
N GLY A 74 -6.31 -6.01 -16.28
CA GLY A 74 -4.97 -5.50 -16.60
C GLY A 74 -3.82 -6.34 -16.07
N PHE A 75 -4.10 -7.54 -15.53
CA PHE A 75 -3.03 -8.45 -15.14
C PHE A 75 -2.44 -9.19 -16.35
N TYR A 76 -1.11 -9.34 -16.34
CA TYR A 76 -0.37 -10.11 -17.35
C TYR A 76 0.48 -11.21 -16.68
N GLY A 77 0.63 -12.32 -17.41
CA GLY A 77 1.30 -13.51 -16.88
C GLY A 77 2.80 -13.33 -16.72
N LEU A 78 3.32 -13.84 -15.62
CA LEU A 78 4.73 -13.96 -15.34
C LEU A 78 5.03 -15.43 -15.02
N GLU A 79 5.94 -16.02 -15.78
CA GLU A 79 6.45 -17.35 -15.46
C GLU A 79 7.57 -17.20 -14.42
N LEU A 80 7.26 -17.60 -13.19
CA LEU A 80 8.20 -17.54 -12.09
C LEU A 80 9.30 -18.59 -12.27
N GLU A 81 10.49 -18.33 -11.71
CA GLU A 81 11.61 -19.27 -11.62
C GLU A 81 12.23 -19.69 -12.97
N SER A 82 11.98 -18.95 -14.06
CA SER A 82 12.63 -19.21 -15.35
C SER A 82 13.31 -17.96 -15.94
N TYR A 83 14.45 -18.17 -16.62
CA TYR A 83 15.13 -17.08 -17.36
C TYR A 83 14.24 -16.55 -18.49
N ALA A 84 13.49 -17.42 -19.15
CA ALA A 84 12.53 -17.04 -20.17
C ALA A 84 11.45 -16.13 -19.63
N GLY A 85 10.86 -16.49 -18.47
CA GLY A 85 9.87 -15.68 -17.79
C GLY A 85 10.39 -14.32 -17.34
N ALA A 86 11.61 -14.25 -16.81
CA ALA A 86 12.25 -12.99 -16.45
C ALA A 86 12.46 -12.10 -17.69
N SER A 87 12.88 -12.68 -18.83
CA SER A 87 13.03 -11.97 -20.10
C SER A 87 11.70 -11.46 -20.65
N ASP A 88 10.66 -12.30 -20.61
CA ASP A 88 9.31 -11.96 -21.06
C ASP A 88 8.68 -10.89 -20.18
N PHE A 89 8.88 -10.94 -18.88
CA PHE A 89 8.49 -9.88 -17.95
C PHE A 89 9.08 -8.53 -18.37
N LEU A 90 10.40 -8.48 -18.56
CA LEU A 90 11.07 -7.24 -18.93
C LEU A 90 10.63 -6.73 -20.30
N ARG A 91 10.47 -7.62 -21.28
CA ARG A 91 10.00 -7.27 -22.63
C ARG A 91 8.58 -6.70 -22.58
N THR A 92 7.67 -7.39 -21.91
CA THR A 92 6.26 -7.00 -21.79
C THR A 92 6.11 -5.70 -21.01
N SER A 93 6.81 -5.58 -19.88
CA SER A 93 6.77 -4.36 -19.06
C SER A 93 7.30 -3.14 -19.81
N ARG A 94 8.40 -3.28 -20.55
CA ARG A 94 8.93 -2.17 -21.36
C ARG A 94 7.97 -1.76 -22.47
N GLU A 95 7.29 -2.72 -23.08
CA GLU A 95 6.30 -2.41 -24.13
C GLU A 95 5.11 -1.63 -23.53
N ILE A 96 4.60 -2.06 -22.37
CA ILE A 96 3.56 -1.34 -21.62
C ILE A 96 4.01 0.09 -21.29
N LEU A 97 5.24 0.27 -20.81
CA LEU A 97 5.77 1.58 -20.37
C LEU A 97 6.06 2.55 -21.51
N LYS A 98 5.95 2.16 -22.77
CA LYS A 98 5.99 3.09 -23.92
C LYS A 98 4.76 4.02 -23.96
N ASP A 99 3.60 3.57 -23.49
CA ASP A 99 2.43 4.45 -23.34
C ASP A 99 2.61 5.29 -22.04
N PRO A 100 2.71 6.62 -22.13
CA PRO A 100 2.85 7.49 -20.96
C PRO A 100 1.66 7.40 -19.99
N ARG A 101 0.53 6.87 -20.44
CA ARG A 101 -0.66 6.66 -19.60
C ARG A 101 -0.66 5.29 -18.92
N SER A 102 0.39 4.49 -19.06
CA SER A 102 0.46 3.19 -18.39
C SER A 102 0.97 3.31 -16.94
N SER A 103 0.46 2.45 -16.06
CA SER A 103 0.99 2.23 -14.74
C SER A 103 1.15 0.75 -14.44
N ILE A 104 2.35 0.31 -14.09
CA ILE A 104 2.61 -1.06 -13.66
C ILE A 104 2.71 -1.09 -12.14
N TRP A 105 2.00 -2.02 -11.52
CA TRP A 105 1.99 -2.22 -10.07
C TRP A 105 2.67 -3.54 -9.74
N ILE A 106 3.81 -3.50 -9.08
CA ILE A 106 4.71 -4.64 -8.86
C ILE A 106 4.91 -4.87 -7.37
N THR A 107 4.93 -6.12 -6.95
CA THR A 107 5.39 -6.56 -5.63
C THR A 107 6.79 -7.14 -5.76
N PRO A 108 7.86 -6.35 -5.53
CA PRO A 108 9.23 -6.76 -5.86
C PRO A 108 9.78 -7.88 -4.99
N GLU A 109 9.13 -8.20 -3.89
CA GLU A 109 9.49 -9.29 -2.98
C GLU A 109 9.17 -10.67 -3.57
N GLY A 110 8.25 -10.73 -4.54
CA GLY A 110 7.86 -11.96 -5.24
C GLY A 110 6.86 -12.83 -4.51
N ASP A 111 6.89 -12.84 -3.17
CA ASP A 111 6.01 -13.60 -2.29
C ASP A 111 5.40 -12.74 -1.20
N PHE A 112 4.41 -13.26 -0.49
CA PHE A 112 3.90 -12.63 0.72
C PHE A 112 4.97 -12.54 1.80
N ALA A 113 5.09 -11.36 2.41
CA ALA A 113 6.04 -11.09 3.48
C ALA A 113 5.37 -10.31 4.61
N ASP A 114 5.84 -10.46 5.84
CA ASP A 114 5.42 -9.60 6.94
C ASP A 114 5.89 -8.16 6.67
N CYS A 115 5.03 -7.17 6.92
CA CYS A 115 5.37 -5.76 6.69
C CYS A 115 6.59 -5.27 7.50
N ARG A 116 7.03 -6.02 8.49
CA ARG A 116 8.21 -5.77 9.33
C ARG A 116 9.49 -6.42 8.81
N GLU A 117 9.41 -7.26 7.81
CA GLU A 117 10.59 -7.88 7.17
C GLU A 117 11.27 -6.88 6.22
N HIS A 118 12.10 -6.02 6.79
CA HIS A 118 12.76 -4.97 6.01
C HIS A 118 14.04 -5.43 5.28
N ASP A 119 14.55 -6.62 5.58
CA ASP A 119 15.80 -7.13 5.01
C ASP A 119 15.56 -8.05 3.80
N ARG A 120 14.30 -8.39 3.49
CA ARG A 120 13.95 -9.26 2.38
C ARG A 120 14.40 -8.64 1.05
N PRO A 121 15.23 -9.35 0.24
CA PRO A 121 15.72 -8.83 -1.03
C PRO A 121 14.60 -8.72 -2.06
N PHE A 122 14.77 -7.81 -3.01
CA PHE A 122 13.87 -7.69 -4.15
C PHE A 122 14.30 -8.59 -5.30
N MET A 123 13.32 -9.09 -6.04
CA MET A 123 13.55 -9.72 -7.32
C MET A 123 14.24 -8.73 -8.29
N PRO A 124 15.23 -9.18 -9.08
CA PRO A 124 16.06 -8.29 -9.89
C PRO A 124 15.31 -7.54 -11.02
N GLY A 125 14.10 -7.98 -11.34
CA GLY A 125 13.27 -7.42 -12.42
C GLY A 125 12.99 -5.92 -12.28
N LEU A 126 12.70 -5.45 -11.05
CA LEU A 126 12.45 -4.02 -10.78
C LEU A 126 13.66 -3.16 -11.10
N ALA A 127 14.85 -3.56 -10.64
CA ALA A 127 16.10 -2.83 -10.91
C ALA A 127 16.47 -2.79 -12.40
N HIS A 128 16.24 -3.90 -13.12
CA HIS A 128 16.41 -3.94 -14.57
C HIS A 128 15.46 -3.00 -15.29
N LEU A 129 14.21 -2.97 -14.85
CA LEU A 129 13.20 -2.08 -15.43
C LEU A 129 13.58 -0.61 -15.19
N ALA A 130 14.03 -0.27 -13.98
CA ALA A 130 14.47 1.07 -13.62
C ALA A 130 15.67 1.53 -14.47
N ALA A 131 16.69 0.69 -14.63
CA ALA A 131 17.87 1.01 -15.42
C ALA A 131 17.59 1.17 -16.94
N THR A 132 16.48 0.60 -17.42
CA THR A 132 16.16 0.57 -18.86
C THR A 132 14.96 1.41 -19.28
N SER A 133 14.32 2.11 -18.35
CA SER A 133 13.10 2.91 -18.58
C SER A 133 13.26 4.36 -18.10
N PRO A 134 14.15 5.18 -18.74
CA PRO A 134 14.50 6.51 -18.23
C PRO A 134 13.34 7.54 -18.25
N ASN A 135 12.29 7.27 -19.02
CA ASN A 135 11.12 8.14 -19.12
C ASN A 135 9.97 7.69 -18.18
N THR A 136 10.24 6.79 -17.26
CA THR A 136 9.27 6.22 -16.34
C THR A 136 9.51 6.74 -14.92
N THR A 137 8.43 7.06 -14.21
CA THR A 137 8.50 7.44 -12.79
C THR A 137 8.26 6.21 -11.92
N PHE A 138 9.15 5.96 -10.97
CA PHE A 138 9.09 4.87 -10.00
C PHE A 138 8.62 5.41 -8.66
N VAL A 139 7.55 4.83 -8.09
CA VAL A 139 6.90 5.30 -6.87
C VAL A 139 6.84 4.16 -5.86
N PRO A 140 7.50 4.25 -4.71
CA PRO A 140 7.33 3.28 -3.63
C PRO A 140 5.96 3.46 -2.98
N LEU A 141 5.31 2.35 -2.66
CA LEU A 141 4.05 2.31 -1.93
C LEU A 141 4.16 1.31 -0.79
N ALA A 142 3.96 1.77 0.43
CA ALA A 142 3.87 0.90 1.60
C ALA A 142 2.42 0.65 1.96
N LEU A 143 2.13 -0.59 2.37
CA LEU A 143 0.82 -1.02 2.87
C LEU A 143 0.98 -1.68 4.23
N GLU A 144 0.01 -1.44 5.13
CA GLU A 144 -0.18 -2.15 6.39
C GLU A 144 -1.66 -2.39 6.66
N TYR A 145 -1.98 -3.47 7.39
CA TYR A 145 -3.34 -3.84 7.80
C TYR A 145 -3.45 -3.96 9.33
N PRO A 146 -3.35 -2.84 10.09
CA PRO A 146 -3.43 -2.87 11.54
C PRO A 146 -4.87 -3.07 12.03
N PHE A 147 -5.02 -3.90 13.07
CA PHE A 147 -6.32 -4.16 13.71
C PHE A 147 -6.60 -3.24 14.89
N TRP A 148 -5.57 -2.93 15.69
CA TRP A 148 -5.68 -2.27 17.00
C TRP A 148 -6.80 -2.89 17.86
N GLU A 149 -7.76 -2.06 18.33
CA GLU A 149 -8.91 -2.53 19.11
C GLU A 149 -10.11 -2.92 18.23
N GLU A 150 -9.99 -2.83 16.91
CA GLU A 150 -11.09 -3.05 15.98
C GLU A 150 -11.20 -4.53 15.60
N ALA A 151 -12.43 -5.01 15.39
CA ALA A 151 -12.67 -6.38 14.89
C ALA A 151 -12.24 -6.57 13.43
N LYS A 152 -12.02 -5.49 12.70
CA LYS A 152 -11.56 -5.48 11.31
C LYS A 152 -10.37 -4.55 11.17
N PRO A 153 -9.40 -4.89 10.31
CA PRO A 153 -8.25 -4.03 10.11
C PRO A 153 -8.61 -2.73 9.38
N MET A 154 -7.77 -1.73 9.57
CA MET A 154 -7.67 -0.59 8.68
C MET A 154 -6.77 -0.96 7.50
N ILE A 155 -6.95 -0.33 6.34
CA ILE A 155 -5.94 -0.26 5.30
C ILE A 155 -5.19 1.04 5.50
N ALA A 156 -3.90 0.96 5.80
CA ALA A 156 -2.99 2.09 5.82
C ALA A 156 -2.08 2.01 4.61
N ALA A 157 -1.99 3.08 3.83
CA ALA A 157 -1.17 3.19 2.64
C ALA A 157 -0.32 4.46 2.69
N ARG A 158 0.93 4.39 2.22
CA ARG A 158 1.79 5.56 2.08
C ARG A 158 2.52 5.53 0.75
N PHE A 159 2.33 6.57 -0.07
CA PHE A 159 3.18 6.82 -1.22
C PHE A 159 4.44 7.55 -0.76
N GLY A 160 5.60 6.97 -1.05
CA GLY A 160 6.88 7.61 -0.80
C GLY A 160 7.34 8.44 -2.01
N LYS A 161 8.56 8.98 -1.92
CA LYS A 161 9.10 9.93 -2.90
C LYS A 161 9.26 9.29 -4.29
N PRO A 162 8.68 9.86 -5.36
CA PRO A 162 8.87 9.39 -6.72
C PRO A 162 10.30 9.60 -7.19
N MET A 163 10.76 8.69 -8.02
CA MET A 163 12.11 8.69 -8.59
C MET A 163 12.07 8.47 -10.10
N CYS A 164 13.02 9.09 -10.79
CA CYS A 164 13.35 8.80 -12.19
C CYS A 164 14.83 8.45 -12.27
N PHE A 165 15.16 7.48 -13.10
CA PHE A 165 16.54 7.04 -13.30
C PHE A 165 17.03 7.53 -14.66
N PRO A 166 18.04 8.41 -14.71
CA PRO A 166 18.62 8.86 -15.97
C PRO A 166 19.18 7.70 -16.81
N LYS A 167 19.22 7.88 -18.12
CA LYS A 167 19.84 6.89 -19.01
C LYS A 167 21.31 6.69 -18.62
N GLY A 168 21.70 5.44 -18.45
CA GLY A 168 23.08 5.08 -18.04
C GLY A 168 23.23 4.82 -16.54
N THR A 169 22.20 5.06 -15.70
CA THR A 169 22.23 4.63 -14.30
C THR A 169 22.44 3.12 -14.22
N SER A 170 23.38 2.68 -13.40
CA SER A 170 23.69 1.26 -13.27
C SER A 170 22.54 0.48 -12.62
N LYS A 171 22.41 -0.80 -12.97
CA LYS A 171 21.41 -1.67 -12.36
C LYS A 171 21.60 -1.79 -10.84
N SER A 172 22.83 -1.83 -10.37
CA SER A 172 23.14 -1.91 -8.94
C SER A 172 22.66 -0.67 -8.20
N GLU A 173 22.92 0.51 -8.76
CA GLU A 173 22.46 1.79 -8.21
C GLU A 173 20.93 1.87 -8.21
N CYS A 174 20.26 1.48 -9.29
CA CYS A 174 18.81 1.39 -9.32
C CYS A 174 18.28 0.44 -8.25
N ALA A 175 18.89 -0.75 -8.08
CA ALA A 175 18.50 -1.74 -7.07
C ALA A 175 18.58 -1.16 -5.66
N GLN A 176 19.67 -0.49 -5.34
CA GLN A 176 19.88 0.15 -4.04
C GLN A 176 18.81 1.22 -3.78
N HIS A 177 18.59 2.14 -4.72
CA HIS A 177 17.65 3.25 -4.55
C HIS A 177 16.20 2.76 -4.39
N VAL A 178 15.74 1.82 -5.22
CA VAL A 178 14.37 1.32 -5.09
C VAL A 178 14.18 0.53 -3.80
N PHE A 179 15.20 -0.21 -3.35
CA PHE A 179 15.16 -0.94 -2.10
C PHE A 179 15.07 0.03 -0.91
N GLU A 180 16.01 0.95 -0.78
CA GLU A 180 16.08 1.93 0.31
C GLU A 180 14.81 2.79 0.38
N SER A 181 14.30 3.20 -0.76
CA SER A 181 13.11 4.04 -0.85
C SER A 181 11.85 3.32 -0.36
N LEU A 182 11.62 2.05 -0.75
CA LEU A 182 10.47 1.30 -0.23
C LEU A 182 10.62 1.02 1.28
N ARG A 183 11.82 0.64 1.74
CA ARG A 183 12.07 0.38 3.17
C ARG A 183 11.89 1.64 4.02
N THR A 184 12.30 2.80 3.51
CA THR A 184 12.04 4.09 4.16
C THR A 184 10.54 4.37 4.24
N THR A 185 9.83 4.20 3.13
CA THR A 185 8.37 4.41 3.06
C THR A 185 7.62 3.49 4.03
N GLN A 186 8.03 2.21 4.15
CA GLN A 186 7.46 1.27 5.12
C GLN A 186 7.70 1.72 6.57
N LYS A 187 8.95 2.13 6.91
CA LYS A 187 9.29 2.61 8.26
C LYS A 187 8.51 3.86 8.65
N GLU A 188 8.29 4.77 7.71
CA GLU A 188 7.51 5.98 7.95
C GLU A 188 6.03 5.67 8.14
N LEU A 189 5.44 4.79 7.30
CA LEU A 189 4.08 4.33 7.49
C LEU A 189 3.91 3.66 8.86
N ALA A 190 4.81 2.74 9.20
CA ALA A 190 4.79 2.04 10.49
C ALA A 190 4.83 3.00 11.68
N ARG A 191 5.64 4.06 11.61
CA ARG A 191 5.69 5.10 12.67
C ARG A 191 4.34 5.78 12.84
N SER A 192 3.71 6.25 11.75
CA SER A 192 2.40 6.90 11.80
C SER A 192 1.32 5.95 12.31
N VAL A 193 1.35 4.69 11.87
CA VAL A 193 0.43 3.64 12.30
C VAL A 193 0.60 3.33 13.79
N MET A 194 1.83 3.15 14.29
CA MET A 194 2.11 2.90 15.72
C MET A 194 1.69 4.06 16.60
N ARG A 195 1.89 5.30 16.16
CA ARG A 195 1.50 6.51 16.89
C ARG A 195 0.02 6.84 16.74
N ARG A 196 -0.67 6.18 15.82
CA ARG A 196 -2.07 6.48 15.46
C ARG A 196 -2.27 7.94 15.04
N GLU A 197 -1.32 8.47 14.29
CA GLU A 197 -1.33 9.86 13.79
C GLU A 197 -2.20 9.97 12.53
N PHE A 198 -3.51 9.94 12.72
CA PHE A 198 -4.47 9.93 11.60
C PHE A 198 -4.73 11.28 10.96
N SER A 199 -4.24 12.36 11.55
CA SER A 199 -4.37 13.71 11.00
C SER A 199 -3.66 13.89 9.65
N GLU A 200 -2.64 13.06 9.39
CA GLU A 200 -1.86 13.07 8.15
C GLU A 200 -2.44 12.14 7.07
N PHE A 201 -3.49 11.37 7.39
CA PHE A 201 -4.11 10.47 6.43
C PHE A 201 -5.30 11.13 5.72
N GLU A 202 -5.28 11.11 4.39
CA GLU A 202 -6.47 11.29 3.58
C GLU A 202 -7.29 10.00 3.59
N PHE A 203 -8.53 10.03 4.06
CA PHE A 203 -9.39 8.84 4.08
C PHE A 203 -10.14 8.67 2.77
N LEU A 204 -9.69 7.74 1.94
CA LEU A 204 -10.42 7.30 0.74
C LEU A 204 -11.70 6.53 1.10
N LEU A 205 -11.64 5.74 2.16
CA LEU A 205 -12.78 5.14 2.80
C LEU A 205 -12.78 5.58 4.26
N PRO A 206 -13.62 6.57 4.64
CA PRO A 206 -13.63 7.08 6.00
C PRO A 206 -14.03 5.99 7.01
N PRO A 207 -13.54 6.10 8.26
CA PRO A 207 -13.96 5.24 9.35
C PRO A 207 -15.49 5.28 9.46
N ARG A 208 -16.12 4.12 9.64
CA ARG A 208 -17.53 4.07 9.99
C ARG A 208 -17.66 4.25 11.49
N ALA A 209 -18.66 5.02 11.94
CA ALA A 209 -19.08 4.96 13.32
C ALA A 209 -19.36 3.48 13.67
N GLN A 210 -18.71 2.98 14.72
CA GLN A 210 -18.89 1.59 15.12
C GLN A 210 -20.37 1.31 15.32
N ARG A 211 -20.91 0.35 14.59
CA ARG A 211 -22.11 -0.33 15.04
C ARG A 211 -21.73 -1.05 16.33
N GLN A 212 -22.41 -0.72 17.43
CA GLN A 212 -22.26 -1.40 18.69
C GLN A 212 -22.17 -2.91 18.44
N SER A 213 -21.03 -3.50 18.81
CA SER A 213 -20.84 -4.95 18.76
C SER A 213 -21.90 -5.58 19.69
N TRP A 214 -22.38 -6.79 19.37
CA TRP A 214 -23.20 -7.55 20.31
C TRP A 214 -22.55 -7.65 21.70
N TYR A 215 -21.22 -7.61 21.76
CA TYR A 215 -20.44 -7.55 23.00
C TYR A 215 -20.62 -6.22 23.73
N ASP A 216 -20.71 -5.10 23.02
CA ASP A 216 -20.99 -3.78 23.60
C ASP A 216 -22.44 -3.72 24.10
N THR A 217 -23.35 -4.38 23.41
CA THR A 217 -24.75 -4.52 23.86
C THR A 217 -24.81 -5.33 25.17
N LEU A 218 -24.06 -6.42 25.28
CA LEU A 218 -23.92 -7.20 26.51
C LEU A 218 -23.24 -6.40 27.64
N ARG A 219 -22.22 -5.58 27.32
CA ARG A 219 -21.56 -4.72 28.31
C ARG A 219 -22.47 -3.57 28.74
N ALA A 220 -23.21 -2.97 27.82
CA ALA A 220 -24.20 -1.94 28.13
C ALA A 220 -25.31 -2.48 29.03
N SER A 221 -25.83 -3.67 28.76
CA SER A 221 -26.79 -4.32 29.63
C SER A 221 -26.23 -4.63 31.02
N LYS A 222 -24.98 -5.14 31.09
CA LYS A 222 -24.28 -5.35 32.37
C LYS A 222 -24.00 -4.05 33.15
N ALA A 223 -23.65 -2.96 32.46
CA ALA A 223 -23.42 -1.65 33.07
C ALA A 223 -24.76 -1.08 33.60
N TRP A 224 -25.83 -1.20 32.83
CA TRP A 224 -27.18 -0.79 33.23
C TRP A 224 -27.66 -1.54 34.50
N PHE A 225 -27.51 -2.87 34.54
CA PHE A 225 -27.82 -3.67 35.73
C PHE A 225 -26.97 -3.30 36.96
N LYS A 226 -25.80 -2.69 36.78
CA LYS A 226 -24.91 -2.24 37.86
C LYS A 226 -25.05 -0.74 38.18
N GLY A 227 -26.01 -0.04 37.57
CA GLY A 227 -26.22 1.41 37.80
C GLY A 227 -25.05 2.29 37.35
N ARG A 228 -24.20 1.82 36.40
CA ARG A 228 -23.04 2.57 35.89
C ARG A 228 -23.33 3.08 34.50
N ALA A 229 -22.89 4.33 34.21
CA ALA A 229 -22.93 4.84 32.84
C ALA A 229 -22.06 3.98 31.95
N PHE A 230 -22.60 3.54 30.81
CA PHE A 230 -21.87 2.78 29.80
C PHE A 230 -21.12 3.74 28.87
N ASP A 231 -19.79 3.66 28.84
CA ASP A 231 -18.99 4.34 27.84
C ASP A 231 -18.67 3.34 26.69
N PRO A 232 -19.24 3.52 25.50
CA PRO A 232 -19.00 2.67 24.34
C PRO A 232 -17.62 2.89 23.71
N SER A 233 -16.86 3.88 24.17
CA SER A 233 -15.54 4.21 23.62
C SER A 233 -14.47 3.23 24.08
N HIS A 234 -14.35 2.09 23.40
CA HIS A 234 -13.04 1.49 23.24
C HIS A 234 -12.31 2.33 22.19
N GLY A 235 -11.39 3.20 22.62
CA GLY A 235 -10.41 3.87 21.80
C GLY A 235 -10.79 4.07 20.31
N SER A 236 -11.87 4.80 20.01
CA SER A 236 -12.15 5.14 18.61
C SER A 236 -10.93 5.92 18.09
N VAL A 237 -10.57 5.66 16.84
CA VAL A 237 -9.51 6.32 16.06
C VAL A 237 -9.52 7.87 16.20
N THR A 238 -10.61 8.42 16.74
CA THR A 238 -10.83 9.87 16.90
C THR A 238 -10.46 10.43 18.29
N ARG A 239 -10.05 9.58 19.28
CA ARG A 239 -9.89 10.05 20.67
C ARG A 239 -8.47 9.88 21.21
N ARG A 240 -7.49 10.59 20.60
CA ARG A 240 -6.26 10.97 21.26
C ARG A 240 -5.96 12.46 21.05
N LYS A 241 -6.92 13.32 21.40
CA LYS A 241 -6.64 14.67 21.87
C LYS A 241 -6.60 14.56 23.39
N ASP A 242 -5.54 15.08 23.98
CA ASP A 242 -5.27 15.21 25.42
C ASP A 242 -4.73 13.95 26.14
N ARG A 243 -3.44 13.74 25.98
CA ARG A 243 -2.52 13.43 27.06
C ARG A 243 -1.35 14.41 26.94
N SER A 244 -1.60 15.64 27.32
CA SER A 244 -0.58 16.59 27.73
C SER A 244 -0.18 16.28 29.18
N GLU A 245 1.12 16.10 29.38
CA GLU A 245 1.94 16.27 30.56
C GLU A 245 1.66 15.45 31.86
N PRO A 246 2.68 14.73 32.36
CA PRO A 246 2.69 14.30 33.73
C PRO A 246 2.93 15.53 34.66
N PRO A 247 2.33 15.59 35.87
CA PRO A 247 2.56 16.68 36.78
C PRO A 247 4.01 16.65 37.24
N HIS A 248 4.69 17.78 37.13
CA HIS A 248 5.95 18.04 37.80
C HIS A 248 5.70 17.95 39.31
N THR A 249 6.27 16.97 39.96
CA THR A 249 6.45 16.94 41.42
C THR A 249 7.67 17.77 41.78
N GLN A 250 7.42 18.73 42.63
CA GLN A 250 8.44 19.49 43.38
C GLN A 250 9.24 18.56 44.33
#